data_81f8b8963ecf9041e6a1cb72ff8731a4
#
_entry.id   81f8b8963ecf9041e6a1cb72ff8731a4
#
_cell.length_a   1.000
_cell.length_b   1.000
_cell.length_c   1.000
_cell.angle_alpha   90.00
_cell.angle_beta   90.00
_cell.angle_gamma   90.00
#
_symmetry.space_group_name_H-M   'P 1'
#
loop_
_entity.id
_entity.type
_entity.pdbx_description
1 polymer ?
#
loop_
_entity_poly.entity_id
_entity_poly.type
_entity_poly.pdbx_seq_one_letter_code
_entity_poly.pdbx_strand_id
1 'polypeptide(L)'
;MATRPKSATKSKQPRGRARDTWLRALSAADDPGHRAPTLVLYRLLKLSNLISQPFFADDAARYQISMNELRVLTTLAPLGEAASHEIGAVAGMHPMNVSRAVAALVRQKRIQQRPDPDNRRRKLLTLTPKGWKLHDDLMPHVRQVAGKVFATLAPEEIEVLSRLIDKMTVQLDGQELPAEADRSSSAA
;
A
#
# COMPACT_ATOMS: atom_id res chain seq x y z
N MET A 1 20.81 -54.24 -5.53
CA MET A 1 19.41 -53.84 -5.34
C MET A 1 19.36 -52.84 -4.19
N ALA A 2 19.30 -51.54 -4.47
CA ALA A 2 19.28 -50.47 -3.48
C ALA A 2 17.88 -49.86 -3.44
N THR A 3 17.18 -50.01 -2.35
CA THR A 3 15.84 -49.50 -2.10
C THR A 3 15.89 -48.00 -1.78
N ARG A 4 15.19 -47.23 -2.61
CA ARG A 4 15.01 -45.78 -2.52
C ARG A 4 14.08 -45.45 -1.35
N PRO A 5 14.38 -44.50 -0.45
CA PRO A 5 13.45 -44.10 0.61
C PRO A 5 12.29 -43.28 0.04
N LYS A 6 11.08 -43.59 0.51
CA LYS A 6 9.81 -42.93 0.16
C LYS A 6 9.82 -41.48 0.67
N SER A 7 9.46 -40.53 -0.22
CA SER A 7 9.27 -39.14 0.06
C SER A 7 8.23 -38.93 1.16
N ALA A 8 8.64 -38.23 2.23
CA ALA A 8 7.74 -37.77 3.28
C ALA A 8 6.73 -36.76 2.74
N THR A 9 5.47 -37.11 2.75
CA THR A 9 4.33 -36.27 2.44
C THR A 9 4.26 -35.13 3.45
N LYS A 10 4.60 -33.89 3.05
CA LYS A 10 4.38 -32.70 3.86
C LYS A 10 2.87 -32.57 4.13
N SER A 11 2.44 -32.84 5.36
CA SER A 11 1.08 -32.61 5.80
C SER A 11 0.77 -31.12 5.70
N LYS A 12 -0.14 -30.74 4.80
CA LYS A 12 -0.76 -29.41 4.77
C LYS A 12 -1.53 -29.22 6.07
N GLN A 13 -0.96 -28.48 7.03
CA GLN A 13 -1.72 -28.04 8.20
C GLN A 13 -2.96 -27.27 7.74
N PRO A 14 -4.13 -27.52 8.33
CA PRO A 14 -5.36 -26.86 7.93
C PRO A 14 -5.28 -25.37 8.26
N ARG A 15 -5.25 -24.54 7.20
CA ARG A 15 -5.21 -23.05 7.26
C ARG A 15 -6.33 -22.43 8.10
N GLY A 16 -7.39 -23.19 8.42
CA GLY A 16 -8.53 -22.75 9.25
C GLY A 16 -8.18 -22.60 10.73
N ARG A 17 -7.43 -23.54 11.30
CA ARG A 17 -7.23 -23.62 12.76
C ARG A 17 -6.50 -22.39 13.36
N ALA A 18 -5.44 -21.92 12.71
CA ALA A 18 -4.71 -20.72 13.15
C ALA A 18 -5.56 -19.46 13.05
N ARG A 19 -6.37 -19.33 11.99
CA ARG A 19 -7.31 -18.21 11.79
C ARG A 19 -8.37 -18.19 12.89
N ASP A 20 -8.98 -19.32 13.21
CA ASP A 20 -10.05 -19.41 14.20
C ASP A 20 -9.51 -19.15 15.61
N THR A 21 -8.32 -19.63 15.92
CA THR A 21 -7.64 -19.37 17.20
C THR A 21 -7.31 -17.91 17.36
N TRP A 22 -6.79 -17.26 16.31
CA TRP A 22 -6.46 -15.85 16.33
C TRP A 22 -7.71 -14.95 16.46
N LEU A 23 -8.79 -15.25 15.72
CA LEU A 23 -10.07 -14.56 15.87
C LEU A 23 -10.66 -14.69 17.28
N ARG A 24 -10.57 -15.86 17.90
CA ARG A 24 -11.00 -16.08 19.30
C ARG A 24 -10.16 -15.31 20.29
N ALA A 25 -8.83 -15.27 20.12
CA ALA A 25 -7.93 -14.53 20.98
C ALA A 25 -8.22 -13.02 20.95
N LEU A 26 -8.42 -12.44 19.78
CA LEU A 26 -8.85 -11.05 19.64
C LEU A 26 -10.22 -10.80 20.25
N SER A 27 -11.15 -11.76 20.06
CA SER A 27 -12.49 -11.66 20.62
C SER A 27 -12.53 -11.75 22.13
N ALA A 28 -11.54 -12.37 22.77
CA ALA A 28 -11.47 -12.53 24.22
C ALA A 28 -10.78 -11.36 24.93
N ALA A 29 -9.97 -10.57 24.19
CA ALA A 29 -9.16 -9.49 24.75
C ALA A 29 -9.85 -8.12 24.73
N ASP A 30 -10.87 -7.94 23.89
CA ASP A 30 -11.54 -6.63 23.70
C ASP A 30 -12.87 -6.54 24.41
N ASP A 31 -13.15 -5.37 24.98
CA ASP A 31 -14.46 -4.93 25.40
C ASP A 31 -15.46 -5.06 24.22
N PRO A 32 -16.71 -5.53 24.46
CA PRO A 32 -17.72 -5.73 23.42
C PRO A 32 -17.94 -4.52 22.49
N GLY A 33 -17.76 -3.29 23.01
CA GLY A 33 -17.91 -2.06 22.23
C GLY A 33 -16.79 -1.81 21.22
N HIS A 34 -15.58 -2.32 21.48
CA HIS A 34 -14.39 -2.14 20.61
C HIS A 34 -14.10 -3.34 19.70
N ARG A 35 -14.76 -4.46 19.93
CA ARG A 35 -14.53 -5.72 19.19
C ARG A 35 -14.74 -5.59 17.69
N ALA A 36 -15.86 -4.99 17.25
CA ALA A 36 -16.20 -4.91 15.84
C ALA A 36 -15.24 -3.99 15.05
N PRO A 37 -14.93 -2.76 15.51
CA PRO A 37 -13.95 -1.91 14.84
C PRO A 37 -12.55 -2.53 14.75
N THR A 38 -12.04 -3.13 15.82
CA THR A 38 -10.73 -3.78 15.85
C THR A 38 -10.66 -4.93 14.84
N LEU A 39 -11.67 -5.79 14.78
CA LEU A 39 -11.73 -6.87 13.79
C LEU A 39 -11.78 -6.36 12.35
N VAL A 40 -12.52 -5.28 12.08
CA VAL A 40 -12.55 -4.64 10.76
C VAL A 40 -11.18 -4.11 10.38
N LEU A 41 -10.50 -3.41 11.29
CA LEU A 41 -9.13 -2.91 11.06
C LEU A 41 -8.18 -4.03 10.65
N TYR A 42 -8.14 -5.13 11.41
CA TYR A 42 -7.28 -6.27 11.05
C TYR A 42 -7.66 -6.91 9.70
N ARG A 43 -8.94 -6.94 9.35
CA ARG A 43 -9.39 -7.42 8.03
C ARG A 43 -8.93 -6.50 6.90
N LEU A 44 -8.98 -5.18 7.10
CA LEU A 44 -8.46 -4.20 6.14
C LEU A 44 -6.95 -4.35 5.95
N LEU A 45 -6.18 -4.46 7.03
CA LEU A 45 -4.73 -4.70 6.97
C LEU A 45 -4.41 -6.01 6.23
N LYS A 46 -5.12 -7.08 6.53
CA LYS A 46 -4.97 -8.35 5.82
C LYS A 46 -5.30 -8.23 4.34
N LEU A 47 -6.40 -7.57 4.00
CA LEU A 47 -6.83 -7.34 2.62
C LEU A 47 -5.76 -6.53 1.86
N SER A 48 -5.26 -5.44 2.44
CA SER A 48 -4.18 -4.63 1.87
C SER A 48 -2.94 -5.48 1.55
N ASN A 49 -2.52 -6.34 2.48
CA ASN A 49 -1.40 -7.25 2.25
C ASN A 49 -1.67 -8.24 1.10
N LEU A 50 -2.88 -8.82 1.03
CA LEU A 50 -3.25 -9.76 -0.04
C LEU A 50 -3.31 -9.08 -1.41
N ILE A 51 -3.80 -7.84 -1.48
CA ILE A 51 -3.82 -7.03 -2.71
C ILE A 51 -2.39 -6.76 -3.21
N SER A 52 -1.45 -6.54 -2.30
CA SER A 52 -0.06 -6.22 -2.63
C SER A 52 0.78 -7.44 -3.04
N GLN A 53 0.38 -8.66 -2.69
CA GLN A 53 1.16 -9.88 -2.96
C GLN A 53 1.51 -10.12 -4.44
N PRO A 54 0.58 -9.98 -5.41
CA PRO A 54 0.90 -10.20 -6.82
C PRO A 54 1.99 -9.26 -7.33
N PHE A 55 1.97 -8.00 -6.88
CA PHE A 55 3.00 -7.03 -7.22
C PHE A 55 4.40 -7.49 -6.76
N PHE A 56 4.52 -7.97 -5.52
CA PHE A 56 5.81 -8.44 -5.01
C PHE A 56 6.28 -9.73 -5.68
N ALA A 57 5.37 -10.59 -6.14
CA ALA A 57 5.72 -11.83 -6.79
C ALA A 57 6.35 -11.62 -8.18
N ASP A 58 5.77 -10.73 -8.99
CA ASP A 58 6.07 -10.65 -10.41
C ASP A 58 6.58 -9.27 -10.85
N ASP A 59 5.92 -8.18 -10.45
CA ASP A 59 6.16 -6.85 -11.02
C ASP A 59 7.35 -6.13 -10.40
N ALA A 60 7.58 -6.29 -9.10
CA ALA A 60 8.64 -5.59 -8.38
C ALA A 60 10.03 -5.91 -8.96
N ALA A 61 10.30 -7.18 -9.24
CA ALA A 61 11.57 -7.63 -9.83
C ALA A 61 11.65 -7.28 -11.30
N ARG A 62 10.56 -7.53 -12.07
CA ARG A 62 10.51 -7.29 -13.52
C ARG A 62 10.76 -5.83 -13.88
N TYR A 63 10.15 -4.91 -13.16
CA TYR A 63 10.21 -3.48 -13.43
C TYR A 63 11.21 -2.74 -12.53
N GLN A 64 11.88 -3.44 -11.62
CA GLN A 64 12.79 -2.84 -10.65
C GLN A 64 12.15 -1.63 -9.96
N ILE A 65 10.99 -1.86 -9.35
CA ILE A 65 10.19 -0.83 -8.68
C ILE A 65 9.68 -1.35 -7.33
N SER A 66 9.75 -0.54 -6.30
CA SER A 66 9.15 -0.83 -5.00
C SER A 66 7.68 -0.42 -4.96
N MET A 67 6.93 -0.93 -3.97
CA MET A 67 5.53 -0.53 -3.75
C MET A 67 5.39 0.99 -3.52
N ASN A 68 6.32 1.61 -2.81
CA ASN A 68 6.29 3.06 -2.60
C ASN A 68 6.55 3.84 -3.89
N GLU A 69 7.47 3.35 -4.74
CA GLU A 69 7.71 3.94 -6.06
C GLU A 69 6.48 3.77 -6.97
N LEU A 70 5.82 2.61 -6.94
CA LEU A 70 4.56 2.39 -7.66
C LEU A 70 3.49 3.38 -7.21
N ARG A 71 3.30 3.56 -5.89
CA ARG A 71 2.34 4.53 -5.36
C ARG A 71 2.63 5.95 -5.82
N VAL A 72 3.88 6.40 -5.75
CA VAL A 72 4.28 7.73 -6.26
C VAL A 72 3.99 7.84 -7.75
N LEU A 73 4.35 6.84 -8.55
CA LEU A 73 4.14 6.83 -10.00
C LEU A 73 2.66 6.96 -10.37
N THR A 74 1.82 6.10 -9.76
CA THR A 74 0.38 6.05 -10.04
C THR A 74 -0.40 7.25 -9.50
N THR A 75 0.09 7.89 -8.44
CA THR A 75 -0.48 9.14 -7.92
C THR A 75 -0.09 10.33 -8.77
N LEU A 76 1.17 10.40 -9.21
CA LEU A 76 1.66 11.53 -10.01
C LEU A 76 1.08 11.55 -11.43
N ALA A 77 0.81 10.38 -12.02
CA ALA A 77 0.31 10.28 -13.38
C ALA A 77 -0.98 11.09 -13.63
N PRO A 78 -2.07 10.94 -12.86
CA PRO A 78 -3.28 11.74 -13.04
C PRO A 78 -3.13 13.20 -12.60
N LEU A 79 -2.20 13.52 -11.68
CA LEU A 79 -1.94 14.91 -11.26
C LEU A 79 -1.16 15.68 -12.33
N GLY A 80 -0.44 14.98 -13.22
CA GLY A 80 0.43 15.57 -14.23
C GLY A 80 1.69 16.18 -13.62
N GLU A 81 1.54 17.15 -12.72
CA GLU A 81 2.60 17.81 -11.99
C GLU A 81 2.19 18.00 -10.52
N ALA A 82 3.10 17.70 -9.59
CA ALA A 82 2.85 17.88 -8.15
C ALA A 82 4.15 17.98 -7.35
N ALA A 83 4.09 18.55 -6.15
CA ALA A 83 5.18 18.46 -5.19
C ALA A 83 5.07 17.19 -4.34
N SER A 84 6.20 16.79 -3.72
CA SER A 84 6.26 15.57 -2.91
C SER A 84 5.22 15.51 -1.79
N HIS A 85 4.91 16.64 -1.14
CA HIS A 85 3.92 16.66 -0.05
C HIS A 85 2.49 16.43 -0.57
N GLU A 86 2.16 16.94 -1.77
CA GLU A 86 0.85 16.72 -2.41
C GLU A 86 0.67 15.23 -2.78
N ILE A 87 1.73 14.61 -3.33
CA ILE A 87 1.73 13.17 -3.58
C ILE A 87 1.54 12.38 -2.28
N GLY A 88 2.22 12.81 -1.22
CA GLY A 88 2.09 12.19 0.11
C GLY A 88 0.67 12.26 0.65
N ALA A 89 0.05 13.44 0.57
CA ALA A 89 -1.34 13.64 1.01
C ALA A 89 -2.32 12.77 0.21
N VAL A 90 -2.24 12.79 -1.12
CA VAL A 90 -3.15 11.99 -1.97
C VAL A 90 -2.96 10.48 -1.77
N ALA A 91 -1.71 10.01 -1.64
CA ALA A 91 -1.41 8.60 -1.50
C ALA A 91 -1.47 8.08 -0.04
N GLY A 92 -1.72 8.94 0.95
CA GLY A 92 -1.66 8.58 2.38
C GLY A 92 -0.27 8.06 2.77
N MET A 93 0.82 8.69 2.24
CA MET A 93 2.19 8.22 2.45
C MET A 93 2.96 9.12 3.40
N HIS A 94 3.68 8.50 4.32
CA HIS A 94 4.61 9.24 5.19
C HIS A 94 5.67 9.99 4.36
N PRO A 95 6.02 11.25 4.68
CA PRO A 95 6.95 12.10 3.91
C PRO A 95 8.29 11.43 3.59
N MET A 96 8.85 10.68 4.54
CA MET A 96 10.09 9.93 4.36
C MET A 96 10.00 8.88 3.23
N ASN A 97 8.87 8.17 3.15
CA ASN A 97 8.63 7.16 2.13
C ASN A 97 8.47 7.80 0.75
N VAL A 98 7.76 8.93 0.66
CA VAL A 98 7.65 9.71 -0.57
C VAL A 98 9.02 10.20 -1.02
N SER A 99 9.80 10.81 -0.12
CA SER A 99 11.13 11.34 -0.44
C SER A 99 12.06 10.25 -1.00
N ARG A 100 12.09 9.08 -0.35
CA ARG A 100 12.92 7.93 -0.81
C ARG A 100 12.46 7.41 -2.17
N ALA A 101 11.15 7.26 -2.37
CA ALA A 101 10.60 6.79 -3.63
C ALA A 101 10.86 7.77 -4.77
N VAL A 102 10.65 9.07 -4.55
CA VAL A 102 10.95 10.13 -5.51
C VAL A 102 12.44 10.13 -5.88
N ALA A 103 13.34 10.07 -4.89
CA ALA A 103 14.78 10.03 -5.15
C ALA A 103 15.18 8.82 -6.01
N ALA A 104 14.58 7.65 -5.77
CA ALA A 104 14.81 6.45 -6.57
C ALA A 104 14.29 6.60 -8.01
N LEU A 105 13.07 7.11 -8.19
CA LEU A 105 12.47 7.33 -9.51
C LEU A 105 13.22 8.39 -10.33
N VAL A 106 13.75 9.44 -9.68
CA VAL A 106 14.59 10.45 -10.33
C VAL A 106 15.92 9.83 -10.78
N ARG A 107 16.58 9.05 -9.91
CA ARG A 107 17.84 8.34 -10.25
C ARG A 107 17.64 7.39 -11.43
N GLN A 108 16.48 6.76 -11.52
CA GLN A 108 16.09 5.86 -12.62
C GLN A 108 15.62 6.62 -13.87
N LYS A 109 15.59 7.95 -13.84
CA LYS A 109 15.10 8.83 -14.92
C LYS A 109 13.62 8.59 -15.27
N ARG A 110 12.79 8.17 -14.29
CA ARG A 110 11.35 7.96 -14.44
C ARG A 110 10.54 9.20 -14.05
N ILE A 111 11.09 10.02 -13.16
CA ILE A 111 10.57 11.34 -12.76
C ILE A 111 11.65 12.38 -13.02
N GLN A 112 11.24 13.57 -13.45
CA GLN A 112 12.06 14.77 -13.48
C GLN A 112 11.55 15.78 -12.45
N GLN A 113 12.47 16.65 -12.00
CA GLN A 113 12.22 17.68 -11.02
C GLN A 113 12.55 19.04 -11.62
N ARG A 114 11.73 20.04 -11.34
CA ARG A 114 12.04 21.43 -11.62
C ARG A 114 11.76 22.30 -10.39
N PRO A 115 12.45 23.44 -10.22
CA PRO A 115 12.07 24.40 -9.20
C PRO A 115 10.64 24.90 -9.45
N ASP A 116 9.88 25.11 -8.40
CA ASP A 116 8.59 25.78 -8.48
C ASP A 116 8.82 27.28 -8.74
N PRO A 117 8.19 27.88 -9.77
CA PRO A 117 8.33 29.31 -10.03
C PRO A 117 7.90 30.20 -8.86
N ASP A 118 6.86 29.79 -8.15
CA ASP A 118 6.25 30.55 -7.07
C ASP A 118 6.95 30.32 -5.72
N ASN A 119 7.66 29.19 -5.58
CA ASN A 119 8.39 28.85 -4.37
C ASN A 119 9.65 28.04 -4.65
N ARG A 120 10.79 28.74 -4.77
CA ARG A 120 12.10 28.12 -5.11
C ARG A 120 12.58 27.03 -4.14
N ARG A 121 12.02 26.94 -2.93
CA ARG A 121 12.31 25.83 -1.98
C ARG A 121 11.53 24.58 -2.31
N ARG A 122 10.49 24.70 -3.13
CA ARG A 122 9.63 23.60 -3.57
C ARG A 122 10.11 23.05 -4.91
N LYS A 123 10.03 21.75 -5.10
CA LYS A 123 10.29 21.09 -6.38
C LYS A 123 9.01 20.47 -6.89
N LEU A 124 8.70 20.77 -8.13
CA LEU A 124 7.61 20.16 -8.88
C LEU A 124 8.14 18.93 -9.61
N LEU A 125 7.35 17.88 -9.59
CA LEU A 125 7.66 16.56 -10.12
C LEU A 125 6.75 16.26 -11.28
N THR A 126 7.28 15.72 -12.37
CA THR A 126 6.52 15.22 -13.52
C THR A 126 7.08 13.89 -13.99
N LEU A 127 6.24 13.07 -14.62
CA LEU A 127 6.71 11.84 -15.25
C LEU A 127 7.50 12.17 -16.52
N THR A 128 8.62 11.48 -16.70
CA THR A 128 9.34 11.47 -17.98
C THR A 128 8.66 10.51 -18.96
N PRO A 129 9.03 10.51 -20.26
CA PRO A 129 8.57 9.47 -21.19
C PRO A 129 8.85 8.04 -20.71
N LYS A 130 9.98 7.84 -20.00
CA LYS A 130 10.30 6.55 -19.38
C LYS A 130 9.38 6.24 -18.20
N GLY A 131 8.98 7.25 -17.43
CA GLY A 131 8.01 7.12 -16.35
C GLY A 131 6.62 6.76 -16.87
N TRP A 132 6.16 7.44 -17.91
CA TRP A 132 4.90 7.15 -18.57
C TRP A 132 4.85 5.73 -19.15
N LYS A 133 5.92 5.32 -19.85
CA LYS A 133 6.02 3.94 -20.35
C LYS A 133 5.88 2.92 -19.22
N LEU A 134 6.55 3.13 -18.09
CA LEU A 134 6.44 2.23 -16.94
C LEU A 134 5.02 2.21 -16.35
N HIS A 135 4.40 3.39 -16.22
CA HIS A 135 3.01 3.50 -15.78
C HIS A 135 2.08 2.68 -16.67
N ASP A 136 2.19 2.85 -17.99
CA ASP A 136 1.34 2.15 -18.96
C ASP A 136 1.58 0.64 -18.97
N ASP A 137 2.82 0.20 -18.77
CA ASP A 137 3.17 -1.22 -18.64
C ASP A 137 2.57 -1.86 -17.35
N LEU A 138 2.45 -1.08 -16.26
CA LEU A 138 1.95 -1.56 -14.96
C LEU A 138 0.42 -1.48 -14.83
N MET A 139 -0.23 -0.51 -15.44
CA MET A 139 -1.68 -0.29 -15.27
C MET A 139 -2.58 -1.47 -15.66
N PRO A 140 -2.28 -2.29 -16.68
CA PRO A 140 -3.02 -3.52 -16.95
C PRO A 140 -3.01 -4.50 -15.77
N HIS A 141 -1.86 -4.65 -15.09
CA HIS A 141 -1.75 -5.52 -13.91
C HIS A 141 -2.54 -4.95 -12.72
N VAL A 142 -2.47 -3.66 -12.47
CA VAL A 142 -3.28 -2.99 -11.44
C VAL A 142 -4.76 -3.22 -11.68
N ARG A 143 -5.24 -3.04 -12.92
CA ARG A 143 -6.63 -3.30 -13.29
C ARG A 143 -7.03 -4.77 -13.12
N GLN A 144 -6.15 -5.70 -13.47
CA GLN A 144 -6.39 -7.13 -13.29
C GLN A 144 -6.53 -7.49 -11.81
N VAL A 145 -5.68 -6.93 -10.94
CA VAL A 145 -5.77 -7.13 -9.48
C VAL A 145 -7.09 -6.54 -8.96
N ALA A 146 -7.43 -5.32 -9.35
CA ALA A 146 -8.70 -4.70 -8.98
C ALA A 146 -9.90 -5.55 -9.42
N GLY A 147 -9.91 -6.02 -10.67
CA GLY A 147 -10.95 -6.92 -11.17
C GLY A 147 -11.09 -8.20 -10.34
N LYS A 148 -9.99 -8.80 -9.91
CA LYS A 148 -10.02 -9.99 -9.04
C LYS A 148 -10.53 -9.69 -7.62
N VAL A 149 -10.14 -8.55 -7.05
CA VAL A 149 -10.53 -8.14 -5.70
C VAL A 149 -12.02 -7.86 -5.62
N PHE A 150 -12.57 -7.19 -6.61
CA PHE A 150 -13.97 -6.77 -6.62
C PHE A 150 -14.91 -7.72 -7.38
N ALA A 151 -14.40 -8.83 -7.93
CA ALA A 151 -15.18 -9.77 -8.75
C ALA A 151 -16.42 -10.36 -8.06
N THR A 152 -16.45 -10.39 -6.73
CA THR A 152 -17.54 -10.95 -5.94
C THR A 152 -18.53 -9.91 -5.43
N LEU A 153 -18.29 -8.62 -5.71
CA LEU A 153 -19.13 -7.52 -5.26
C LEU A 153 -20.04 -7.03 -6.40
N ALA A 154 -21.30 -6.72 -6.05
CA ALA A 154 -22.18 -6.01 -6.95
C ALA A 154 -21.75 -4.54 -7.09
N PRO A 155 -22.10 -3.84 -8.20
CA PRO A 155 -21.77 -2.43 -8.38
C PRO A 155 -22.16 -1.54 -7.20
N GLU A 156 -23.33 -1.77 -6.64
CA GLU A 156 -23.89 -1.03 -5.50
C GLU A 156 -23.06 -1.25 -4.22
N GLU A 157 -22.53 -2.47 -4.03
CA GLU A 157 -21.63 -2.80 -2.91
C GLU A 157 -20.29 -2.09 -3.05
N ILE A 158 -19.76 -1.96 -4.28
CA ILE A 158 -18.54 -1.20 -4.57
C ILE A 158 -18.74 0.28 -4.25
N GLU A 159 -19.89 0.87 -4.61
CA GLU A 159 -20.21 2.26 -4.28
C GLU A 159 -20.34 2.49 -2.77
N VAL A 160 -20.98 1.57 -2.06
CA VAL A 160 -21.09 1.63 -0.59
C VAL A 160 -19.70 1.56 0.04
N LEU A 161 -18.86 0.61 -0.42
CA LEU A 161 -17.50 0.44 0.07
C LEU A 161 -16.66 1.69 -0.16
N SER A 162 -16.73 2.31 -1.37
CA SER A 162 -16.03 3.54 -1.68
C SER A 162 -16.41 4.66 -0.69
N ARG A 163 -17.70 4.91 -0.49
CA ARG A 163 -18.18 5.94 0.45
C ARG A 163 -17.71 5.68 1.89
N LEU A 164 -17.66 4.42 2.32
CA LEU A 164 -17.17 4.08 3.66
C LEU A 164 -15.68 4.32 3.81
N ILE A 165 -14.89 3.99 2.78
CA ILE A 165 -13.46 4.27 2.74
C ILE A 165 -13.22 5.78 2.78
N ASP A 166 -13.92 6.57 1.94
CA ASP A 166 -13.79 8.02 1.90
C ASP A 166 -14.10 8.65 3.27
N LYS A 167 -15.18 8.20 3.93
CA LYS A 167 -15.55 8.66 5.27
C LYS A 167 -14.45 8.37 6.31
N MET A 168 -13.83 7.19 6.26
CA MET A 168 -12.73 6.83 7.17
C MET A 168 -11.47 7.62 6.85
N THR A 169 -11.17 7.86 5.58
CA THR A 169 -10.01 8.65 5.13
C THR A 169 -10.12 10.09 5.60
N VAL A 170 -11.25 10.76 5.39
CA VAL A 170 -11.49 12.13 5.87
C VAL A 170 -11.32 12.25 7.39
N GLN A 171 -11.76 11.24 8.15
CA GLN A 171 -11.60 11.22 9.60
C GLN A 171 -10.12 11.15 10.01
N LEU A 172 -9.29 10.42 9.26
CA LEU A 172 -7.86 10.27 9.57
C LEU A 172 -7.03 11.45 9.04
N ASP A 173 -7.34 11.98 7.87
CA ASP A 173 -6.65 13.14 7.30
C ASP A 173 -6.89 14.42 8.12
N GLY A 174 -8.03 14.52 8.81
CA GLY A 174 -8.35 15.63 9.74
C GLY A 174 -7.68 15.52 11.12
N GLN A 175 -7.03 14.40 11.41
CA GLN A 175 -6.27 14.21 12.66
C GLN A 175 -4.78 14.38 12.35
N GLU A 176 -4.15 15.43 12.88
CA GLU A 176 -2.69 15.48 12.99
C GLU A 176 -2.27 14.25 13.80
N LEU A 177 -1.58 13.30 13.16
CA LEU A 177 -0.94 12.20 13.89
C LEU A 177 0.03 12.84 14.89
N PRO A 178 -0.05 12.52 16.19
CA PRO A 178 0.88 13.07 17.17
C PRO A 178 2.30 12.81 16.67
N ALA A 179 3.10 13.88 16.58
CA ALA A 179 4.52 13.77 16.28
C ALA A 179 5.11 12.73 17.24
N GLU A 180 5.90 11.79 16.73
CA GLU A 180 6.58 10.79 17.56
C GLU A 180 7.27 11.53 18.71
N ALA A 181 6.73 11.34 19.91
CA ALA A 181 7.32 11.88 21.11
C ALA A 181 8.75 11.37 21.22
N ASP A 182 9.68 12.31 21.22
CA ASP A 182 11.11 12.16 21.35
C ASP A 182 11.46 11.06 22.39
N ARG A 183 11.84 9.88 21.93
CA ARG A 183 12.32 8.77 22.75
C ARG A 183 13.78 8.97 23.19
N SER A 184 14.25 10.20 23.22
CA SER A 184 15.62 10.53 23.59
C SER A 184 15.79 11.09 25.02
N SER A 185 14.83 10.88 25.93
CA SER A 185 14.99 11.30 27.33
C SER A 185 14.65 10.19 28.32
N SER A 186 15.43 9.10 28.30
CA SER A 186 15.55 8.21 29.47
C SER A 186 16.80 7.34 29.36
N ALA A 187 17.96 7.97 29.45
CA ALA A 187 19.22 7.31 29.81
C ALA A 187 20.09 8.38 30.49
N ALA A 188 19.82 8.61 31.76
CA ALA A 188 20.75 9.21 32.72
C ALA A 188 20.61 8.45 34.05
#